data_698a56f65f756454124befe8b5bdde7b
#
_entry.id   698a56f65f756454124befe8b5bdde7b
#
_cell.length_a   1.000
_cell.length_b   1.000
_cell.length_c   1.000
_cell.angle_alpha   90.00
_cell.angle_beta   90.00
_cell.angle_gamma   90.00
#
_symmetry.space_group_name_H-M   'P 1'
#
loop_
_entity.id
_entity.type
_entity.pdbx_description
1 polymer ?
#
loop_
_entity_poly.entity_id
_entity_poly.type
_entity_poly.pdbx_seq_one_letter_code
_entity_poly.pdbx_strand_id
1 'polypeptide(L)'
;MNSKAAQDTRSEAQVAARLSHIRIVLINTSHPGNIGATARAMKVMGLQHLHLVNPKTFPCHEATAMASGADDLLQRAVVHETLESALDGCSLVMGTSARLRSLPMPQMDLRSAARSALEEGQEQDIAILFGQERAGLTNDEIHRCHQLVHVDTDPDYGSLNLSQAVQLMAYELRMAVVGGGGAVVAPSDWVPVDAGQMEMFFVHLEETLLDIGFMNPDQPKRLMARMRRLFNRARPDQNEINILRGILAASQYSAGKRDS
;
A
#
# COMPACT_ATOMS: atom_id res chain seq x y z
N MET A 1 11.72 -47.96 5.21
CA MET A 1 10.46 -47.34 4.77
C MET A 1 10.67 -45.80 4.81
N ASN A 2 11.06 -45.22 3.66
CA ASN A 2 11.34 -43.79 3.54
C ASN A 2 10.04 -43.04 3.26
N SER A 3 9.50 -42.35 4.25
CA SER A 3 8.50 -41.32 4.04
C SER A 3 9.23 -40.07 3.56
N LYS A 4 9.39 -39.91 2.24
CA LYS A 4 9.70 -38.63 1.63
C LYS A 4 8.52 -37.72 1.89
N ALA A 5 8.62 -36.76 2.84
CA ALA A 5 7.77 -35.60 2.91
C ALA A 5 7.92 -34.88 1.56
N ALA A 6 6.90 -34.98 0.73
CA ALA A 6 6.79 -34.18 -0.48
C ALA A 6 6.69 -32.71 -0.02
N GLN A 7 7.79 -31.98 -0.10
CA GLN A 7 7.75 -30.53 -0.14
C GLN A 7 7.02 -30.19 -1.43
N ASP A 8 5.80 -29.72 -1.27
CA ASP A 8 4.97 -29.17 -2.35
C ASP A 8 5.60 -27.84 -2.78
N THR A 9 6.65 -27.93 -3.60
CA THR A 9 7.31 -26.79 -4.23
C THR A 9 6.36 -26.27 -5.30
N ARG A 10 5.70 -25.16 -5.04
CA ARG A 10 4.86 -24.47 -6.04
C ARG A 10 5.70 -24.18 -7.28
N SER A 11 5.10 -24.38 -8.47
CA SER A 11 5.76 -24.05 -9.73
C SER A 11 6.05 -22.55 -9.82
N GLU A 12 7.09 -22.14 -10.55
CA GLU A 12 7.42 -20.72 -10.76
C GLU A 12 6.23 -19.94 -11.36
N ALA A 13 5.38 -20.57 -12.17
CA ALA A 13 4.15 -19.98 -12.70
C ALA A 13 3.13 -19.69 -11.58
N GLN A 14 2.98 -20.56 -10.61
CA GLN A 14 2.10 -20.33 -9.45
C GLN A 14 2.66 -19.22 -8.54
N VAL A 15 3.98 -19.16 -8.38
CA VAL A 15 4.63 -18.07 -7.64
C VAL A 15 4.38 -16.73 -8.34
N ALA A 16 4.60 -16.67 -9.66
CA ALA A 16 4.37 -15.46 -10.46
C ALA A 16 2.91 -15.01 -10.39
N ALA A 17 1.94 -15.93 -10.50
CA ALA A 17 0.51 -15.62 -10.41
C ALA A 17 0.15 -15.02 -9.03
N ARG A 18 0.73 -15.54 -7.95
CA ARG A 18 0.47 -15.01 -6.58
C ARG A 18 1.09 -13.65 -6.34
N LEU A 19 2.18 -13.31 -7.01
CA LEU A 19 2.87 -12.03 -6.87
C LEU A 19 2.39 -10.98 -7.88
N SER A 20 1.54 -11.35 -8.85
CA SER A 20 1.08 -10.45 -9.91
C SER A 20 0.16 -9.32 -9.43
N HIS A 21 -0.39 -9.42 -8.24
CA HIS A 21 -1.23 -8.37 -7.64
C HIS A 21 -0.47 -7.42 -6.69
N ILE A 22 0.85 -7.58 -6.58
CA ILE A 22 1.66 -6.75 -5.69
C ILE A 22 2.28 -5.61 -6.47
N ARG A 23 1.89 -4.36 -6.13
CA ARG A 23 2.50 -3.12 -6.63
C ARG A 23 3.54 -2.62 -5.63
N ILE A 24 4.78 -2.48 -6.07
CA ILE A 24 5.82 -1.76 -5.31
C ILE A 24 5.77 -0.30 -5.73
N VAL A 25 5.48 0.59 -4.79
CA VAL A 25 5.29 2.02 -5.04
C VAL A 25 6.42 2.80 -4.38
N LEU A 26 7.26 3.44 -5.19
CA LEU A 26 8.31 4.33 -4.72
C LEU A 26 7.85 5.79 -4.81
N ILE A 27 7.95 6.53 -3.71
CA ILE A 27 7.43 7.89 -3.62
C ILE A 27 8.58 8.89 -3.52
N ASN A 28 8.57 9.91 -4.39
CA ASN A 28 9.52 11.03 -4.41
C ASN A 28 10.99 10.58 -4.40
N THR A 29 11.30 9.48 -5.08
CA THR A 29 12.66 8.92 -5.12
C THR A 29 13.64 9.92 -5.70
N SER A 30 14.67 10.28 -4.94
CA SER A 30 15.63 11.33 -5.32
C SER A 30 16.84 10.78 -6.08
N HIS A 31 17.23 9.54 -5.85
CA HIS A 31 18.38 8.90 -6.48
C HIS A 31 17.94 7.87 -7.52
N PRO A 32 18.17 8.11 -8.81
CA PRO A 32 17.74 7.19 -9.87
C PRO A 32 18.32 5.79 -9.73
N GLY A 33 19.53 5.68 -9.20
CA GLY A 33 20.16 4.38 -8.91
C GLY A 33 19.32 3.49 -7.98
N ASN A 34 18.56 4.07 -7.05
CA ASN A 34 17.66 3.31 -6.18
C ASN A 34 16.48 2.72 -6.97
N ILE A 35 15.99 3.41 -8.00
CA ILE A 35 14.93 2.90 -8.88
C ILE A 35 15.45 1.67 -9.63
N GLY A 36 16.65 1.76 -10.23
CA GLY A 36 17.26 0.63 -10.93
C GLY A 36 17.53 -0.57 -10.01
N ALA A 37 18.15 -0.30 -8.85
CA ALA A 37 18.43 -1.35 -7.86
C ALA A 37 17.11 -1.99 -7.32
N THR A 38 16.04 -1.21 -7.19
CA THR A 38 14.70 -1.74 -6.83
C THR A 38 14.16 -2.65 -7.92
N ALA A 39 14.24 -2.25 -9.19
CA ALA A 39 13.81 -3.11 -10.30
C ALA A 39 14.56 -4.44 -10.30
N ARG A 40 15.87 -4.42 -10.05
CA ARG A 40 16.67 -5.63 -9.90
C ARG A 40 16.20 -6.50 -8.72
N ALA A 41 15.99 -5.90 -7.55
CA ALA A 41 15.47 -6.59 -6.36
C ALA A 41 14.13 -7.28 -6.63
N MET A 42 13.22 -6.57 -7.27
CA MET A 42 11.90 -7.07 -7.67
C MET A 42 12.01 -8.24 -8.63
N LYS A 43 12.83 -8.11 -9.70
CA LYS A 43 12.99 -9.15 -10.72
C LYS A 43 13.51 -10.45 -10.14
N VAL A 44 14.54 -10.39 -9.27
CA VAL A 44 15.12 -11.57 -8.59
C VAL A 44 14.06 -12.28 -7.75
N MET A 45 13.10 -11.57 -7.18
CA MET A 45 12.05 -12.13 -6.32
C MET A 45 10.74 -12.45 -7.06
N GLY A 46 10.64 -12.10 -8.36
CA GLY A 46 9.48 -12.44 -9.20
C GLY A 46 8.37 -11.39 -9.17
N LEU A 47 8.59 -10.21 -8.59
CA LEU A 47 7.66 -9.08 -8.63
C LEU A 47 7.76 -8.33 -9.96
N GLN A 48 6.62 -7.81 -10.46
CA GLN A 48 6.56 -7.25 -11.81
C GLN A 48 6.03 -5.81 -11.88
N HIS A 49 5.28 -5.33 -10.89
CA HIS A 49 4.60 -4.04 -10.94
C HIS A 49 5.34 -2.99 -10.11
N LEU A 50 6.17 -2.19 -10.81
CA LEU A 50 6.87 -1.04 -10.26
C LEU A 50 6.09 0.23 -10.59
N HIS A 51 5.68 0.97 -9.57
CA HIS A 51 5.01 2.25 -9.66
C HIS A 51 5.88 3.34 -9.04
N LEU A 52 6.01 4.47 -9.73
CA LEU A 52 6.85 5.59 -9.32
C LEU A 52 5.97 6.83 -9.17
N VAL A 53 5.86 7.35 -7.97
CA VAL A 53 5.12 8.60 -7.72
C VAL A 53 6.13 9.74 -7.69
N ASN A 54 6.00 10.67 -8.64
CA ASN A 54 6.82 11.88 -8.75
C ASN A 54 8.33 11.62 -8.56
N PRO A 55 8.94 10.69 -9.32
CA PRO A 55 10.38 10.45 -9.24
C PRO A 55 11.15 11.68 -9.72
N LYS A 56 12.25 12.05 -9.03
CA LYS A 56 13.02 13.25 -9.39
C LYS A 56 13.63 13.18 -10.78
N THR A 57 14.13 12.00 -11.16
CA THR A 57 14.75 11.76 -12.47
C THR A 57 14.46 10.33 -12.92
N PHE A 58 13.54 10.18 -13.85
CA PHE A 58 13.21 8.92 -14.50
C PHE A 58 12.41 9.17 -15.80
N PRO A 59 12.68 8.43 -16.89
CA PRO A 59 13.76 7.46 -17.08
C PRO A 59 15.14 8.11 -17.21
N CYS A 60 16.21 7.37 -16.87
CA CYS A 60 17.59 7.85 -17.07
C CYS A 60 18.59 6.69 -17.10
N HIS A 61 19.81 6.98 -17.63
CA HIS A 61 20.88 5.99 -17.79
C HIS A 61 21.33 5.37 -16.44
N GLU A 62 21.36 6.16 -15.35
CA GLU A 62 21.78 5.67 -14.04
C GLU A 62 20.83 4.58 -13.52
N ALA A 63 19.51 4.80 -13.66
CA ALA A 63 18.52 3.79 -13.29
C ALA A 63 18.71 2.49 -14.09
N THR A 64 18.91 2.60 -15.41
CA THR A 64 19.17 1.45 -16.30
C THR A 64 20.46 0.72 -15.90
N ALA A 65 21.54 1.43 -15.65
CA ALA A 65 22.82 0.84 -15.25
C ALA A 65 22.69 0.05 -13.94
N MET A 66 21.97 0.58 -12.96
CA MET A 66 21.75 -0.08 -11.65
C MET A 66 20.73 -1.23 -11.71
N ALA A 67 19.88 -1.27 -12.73
CA ALA A 67 18.91 -2.35 -12.92
C ALA A 67 19.59 -3.67 -13.31
N SER A 68 20.78 -3.62 -13.93
CA SER A 68 21.63 -4.81 -14.18
C SER A 68 20.85 -6.00 -14.76
N GLY A 69 20.19 -5.80 -15.92
CA GLY A 69 19.38 -6.81 -16.61
C GLY A 69 17.89 -6.86 -16.18
N ALA A 70 17.43 -5.92 -15.34
CA ALA A 70 16.00 -5.73 -15.04
C ALA A 70 15.39 -4.55 -15.82
N ASP A 71 15.92 -4.25 -17.01
CA ASP A 71 15.48 -3.15 -17.87
C ASP A 71 14.02 -3.26 -18.30
N ASP A 72 13.55 -4.49 -18.47
CA ASP A 72 12.16 -4.80 -18.80
C ASP A 72 11.19 -4.33 -17.71
N LEU A 73 11.58 -4.36 -16.44
CA LEU A 73 10.80 -3.82 -15.33
C LEU A 73 10.78 -2.28 -15.36
N LEU A 74 11.91 -1.64 -15.68
CA LEU A 74 11.96 -0.20 -15.83
C LEU A 74 11.11 0.29 -17.02
N GLN A 75 11.11 -0.45 -18.13
CA GLN A 75 10.29 -0.12 -19.30
C GLN A 75 8.78 -0.23 -19.03
N ARG A 76 8.39 -1.13 -18.14
CA ARG A 76 6.99 -1.33 -17.72
C ARG A 76 6.60 -0.52 -16.48
N ALA A 77 7.55 0.19 -15.87
CA ALA A 77 7.27 1.00 -14.69
C ALA A 77 6.26 2.10 -15.02
N VAL A 78 5.25 2.22 -14.16
CA VAL A 78 4.20 3.25 -14.33
C VAL A 78 4.58 4.47 -13.50
N VAL A 79 4.65 5.63 -14.16
CA VAL A 79 4.93 6.91 -13.50
C VAL A 79 3.63 7.64 -13.21
N HIS A 80 3.46 8.10 -11.99
CA HIS A 80 2.30 8.81 -11.50
C HIS A 80 2.68 10.20 -11.01
N GLU A 81 1.82 11.18 -11.25
CA GLU A 81 1.97 12.53 -10.71
C GLU A 81 1.54 12.59 -9.24
N THR A 82 0.60 11.74 -8.83
CA THR A 82 0.03 11.74 -7.47
C THR A 82 0.04 10.34 -6.87
N LEU A 83 0.02 10.25 -5.54
CA LEU A 83 -0.09 8.98 -4.83
C LEU A 83 -1.46 8.33 -5.07
N GLU A 84 -2.52 9.12 -5.14
CA GLU A 84 -3.88 8.65 -5.38
C GLU A 84 -3.96 7.83 -6.66
N SER A 85 -3.38 8.33 -7.76
CA SER A 85 -3.38 7.62 -9.04
C SER A 85 -2.57 6.32 -9.02
N ALA A 86 -1.56 6.22 -8.14
CA ALA A 86 -0.80 4.98 -7.96
C ALA A 86 -1.54 3.93 -7.13
N LEU A 87 -2.49 4.36 -6.30
CA LEU A 87 -3.27 3.51 -5.40
C LEU A 87 -4.62 3.09 -5.97
N ASP A 88 -5.03 3.67 -7.09
CA ASP A 88 -6.31 3.36 -7.71
C ASP A 88 -6.42 1.84 -8.01
N GLY A 89 -7.57 1.24 -7.63
CA GLY A 89 -7.80 -0.19 -7.75
C GLY A 89 -7.11 -1.07 -6.68
N CYS A 90 -6.36 -0.49 -5.72
CA CYS A 90 -5.74 -1.27 -4.65
C CYS A 90 -6.68 -1.44 -3.46
N SER A 91 -6.94 -2.67 -3.05
CA SER A 91 -7.77 -2.99 -1.87
C SER A 91 -7.01 -2.87 -0.56
N LEU A 92 -5.70 -3.07 -0.58
CA LEU A 92 -4.84 -2.95 0.59
C LEU A 92 -3.63 -2.07 0.27
N VAL A 93 -3.37 -1.11 1.16
CA VAL A 93 -2.22 -0.20 1.09
C VAL A 93 -1.39 -0.36 2.35
N MET A 94 -0.14 -0.77 2.19
CA MET A 94 0.82 -0.94 3.27
C MET A 94 1.93 0.11 3.16
N GLY A 95 2.20 0.85 4.22
CA GLY A 95 3.29 1.82 4.25
C GLY A 95 4.51 1.29 5.01
N THR A 96 5.70 1.36 4.43
CA THR A 96 6.93 0.95 5.12
C THR A 96 7.50 2.08 5.98
N SER A 97 7.97 1.76 7.17
CA SER A 97 8.58 2.72 8.09
C SER A 97 9.73 2.08 8.86
N ALA A 98 10.90 2.75 8.85
CA ALA A 98 12.04 2.35 9.70
C ALA A 98 11.88 2.76 11.18
N ARG A 99 10.88 3.59 11.50
CA ARG A 99 10.66 4.08 12.87
C ARG A 99 9.29 3.63 13.35
N LEU A 100 9.24 3.07 14.54
CA LEU A 100 7.99 2.92 15.27
C LEU A 100 7.41 4.32 15.51
N ARG A 101 6.38 4.66 14.77
CA ARG A 101 5.70 5.95 14.95
C ARG A 101 4.64 5.79 16.03
N SER A 102 4.48 6.80 16.88
CA SER A 102 3.40 6.87 17.87
C SER A 102 2.02 7.10 17.25
N LEU A 103 1.86 6.66 15.98
CA LEU A 103 0.57 6.69 15.29
C LEU A 103 -0.20 5.44 15.69
N PRO A 104 -1.45 5.56 16.14
CA PRO A 104 -2.28 4.41 16.49
C PRO A 104 -2.83 3.75 15.21
N MET A 105 -1.94 3.17 14.41
CA MET A 105 -2.24 2.34 13.25
C MET A 105 -1.72 0.92 13.50
N PRO A 106 -2.36 -0.12 12.92
CA PRO A 106 -1.82 -1.47 12.97
C PRO A 106 -0.40 -1.48 12.41
N GLN A 107 0.54 -2.00 13.18
CA GLN A 107 1.93 -2.17 12.78
C GLN A 107 2.26 -3.65 12.77
N MET A 108 2.99 -4.09 11.77
CA MET A 108 3.40 -5.48 11.63
C MET A 108 4.83 -5.57 11.12
N ASP A 109 5.46 -6.71 11.38
CA ASP A 109 6.75 -7.05 10.80
C ASP A 109 6.62 -7.44 9.31
N LEU A 110 7.74 -7.50 8.60
CA LEU A 110 7.78 -7.83 7.17
C LEU A 110 7.14 -9.18 6.84
N ARG A 111 7.34 -10.18 7.68
CA ARG A 111 6.82 -11.54 7.45
C ARG A 111 5.31 -11.60 7.59
N SER A 112 4.76 -10.94 8.60
CA SER A 112 3.32 -10.81 8.82
C SER A 112 2.69 -9.99 7.70
N ALA A 113 3.33 -8.90 7.28
CA ALA A 113 2.88 -8.08 6.16
C ALA A 113 2.84 -8.87 4.84
N ALA A 114 3.87 -9.67 4.55
CA ALA A 114 3.91 -10.50 3.36
C ALA A 114 2.77 -11.53 3.32
N ARG A 115 2.44 -12.14 4.45
CA ARG A 115 1.30 -13.06 4.56
C ARG A 115 -0.02 -12.35 4.33
N SER A 116 -0.24 -11.24 5.03
CA SER A 116 -1.45 -10.41 4.88
C SER A 116 -1.65 -9.94 3.43
N ALA A 117 -0.59 -9.46 2.77
CA ALA A 117 -0.64 -9.06 1.37
C ALA A 117 -1.05 -10.20 0.44
N LEU A 118 -0.55 -11.42 0.66
CA LEU A 118 -0.87 -12.59 -0.16
C LEU A 118 -2.25 -13.19 0.14
N GLU A 119 -2.74 -13.03 1.35
CA GLU A 119 -4.10 -13.45 1.72
C GLU A 119 -5.14 -12.57 1.04
N GLU A 120 -4.90 -11.27 0.96
CA GLU A 120 -5.82 -10.31 0.36
C GLU A 120 -5.62 -10.14 -1.15
N GLY A 121 -4.39 -10.26 -1.66
CA GLY A 121 -4.04 -10.10 -3.06
C GLY A 121 -4.42 -11.28 -3.97
N GLN A 122 -5.50 -12.01 -3.68
CA GLN A 122 -5.93 -13.13 -4.54
C GLN A 122 -6.68 -12.64 -5.78
N GLU A 123 -7.44 -11.56 -5.67
CA GLU A 123 -8.27 -11.02 -6.74
C GLU A 123 -8.13 -9.49 -6.92
N GLN A 124 -7.41 -8.81 -6.02
CA GLN A 124 -7.27 -7.36 -6.01
C GLN A 124 -5.83 -6.94 -5.83
N ASP A 125 -5.49 -5.77 -6.35
CA ASP A 125 -4.14 -5.24 -6.24
C ASP A 125 -3.82 -4.72 -4.83
N ILE A 126 -2.59 -4.94 -4.42
CA ILE A 126 -2.03 -4.53 -3.13
C ILE A 126 -0.90 -3.56 -3.39
N ALA A 127 -0.90 -2.40 -2.76
CA ALA A 127 0.19 -1.44 -2.84
C ALA A 127 1.08 -1.50 -1.60
N ILE A 128 2.40 -1.59 -1.81
CA ILE A 128 3.40 -1.48 -0.75
C ILE A 128 4.23 -0.23 -1.01
N LEU A 129 4.10 0.76 -0.12
CA LEU A 129 4.67 2.08 -0.26
C LEU A 129 6.04 2.18 0.39
N PHE A 130 6.97 2.75 -0.34
CA PHE A 130 8.30 3.11 0.13
C PHE A 130 8.48 4.61 -0.07
N GLY A 131 8.69 5.32 1.03
CA GLY A 131 8.87 6.77 1.01
C GLY A 131 10.26 7.22 0.57
N GLN A 132 10.47 8.52 0.54
CA GLN A 132 11.73 9.15 0.16
C GLN A 132 12.89 8.69 1.06
N GLU A 133 14.10 8.61 0.50
CA GLU A 133 15.29 8.00 1.12
C GLU A 133 15.66 8.58 2.50
N ARG A 134 15.48 9.89 2.71
CA ARG A 134 15.86 10.56 3.97
C ARG A 134 14.67 10.75 4.92
N ALA A 135 13.52 11.05 4.37
CA ALA A 135 12.33 11.43 5.13
C ALA A 135 11.41 10.24 5.42
N GLY A 136 11.48 9.17 4.61
CA GLY A 136 10.49 8.10 4.62
C GLY A 136 9.12 8.60 4.13
N LEU A 137 8.06 7.97 4.53
CA LEU A 137 6.69 8.39 4.26
C LEU A 137 6.31 9.60 5.11
N THR A 138 5.68 10.59 4.50
CA THR A 138 5.06 11.73 5.19
C THR A 138 3.82 11.28 5.97
N ASN A 139 3.31 12.14 6.87
CA ASN A 139 2.08 11.83 7.60
C ASN A 139 0.87 11.68 6.66
N ASP A 140 0.80 12.48 5.60
CA ASP A 140 -0.30 12.42 4.62
C ASP A 140 -0.26 11.11 3.82
N GLU A 141 0.93 10.66 3.42
CA GLU A 141 1.12 9.34 2.77
C GLU A 141 0.76 8.19 3.72
N ILE A 142 1.14 8.29 5.00
CA ILE A 142 0.78 7.29 6.03
C ILE A 142 -0.73 7.25 6.28
N HIS A 143 -1.42 8.38 6.26
CA HIS A 143 -2.86 8.41 6.45
C HIS A 143 -3.64 7.71 5.34
N ARG A 144 -3.00 7.43 4.20
CA ARG A 144 -3.58 6.64 3.10
C ARG A 144 -3.33 5.14 3.25
N CYS A 145 -2.47 4.74 4.18
CA CYS A 145 -2.19 3.34 4.45
C CYS A 145 -3.25 2.72 5.36
N HIS A 146 -3.54 1.45 5.14
CA HIS A 146 -4.34 0.62 6.04
C HIS A 146 -3.49 0.07 7.18
N GLN A 147 -2.22 -0.25 6.89
CA GLN A 147 -1.27 -0.88 7.80
C GLN A 147 0.12 -0.27 7.62
N LEU A 148 0.92 -0.28 8.69
CA LEU A 148 2.33 0.07 8.63
C LEU A 148 3.18 -1.18 8.78
N VAL A 149 4.21 -1.27 7.95
CA VAL A 149 5.19 -2.35 7.98
C VAL A 149 6.48 -1.80 8.58
N HIS A 150 6.86 -2.36 9.70
CA HIS A 150 8.11 -2.00 10.38
C HIS A 150 9.19 -3.02 10.06
N VAL A 151 10.37 -2.52 9.73
CA VAL A 151 11.58 -3.35 9.63
C VAL A 151 12.34 -3.20 10.93
N ASP A 152 12.45 -4.29 11.67
CA ASP A 152 13.24 -4.32 12.89
C ASP A 152 14.73 -4.27 12.52
N THR A 153 15.35 -3.14 12.84
CA THR A 153 16.74 -2.83 12.52
C THR A 153 17.48 -2.45 13.79
N ASP A 154 18.81 -2.35 13.71
CA ASP A 154 19.62 -1.88 14.82
C ASP A 154 19.14 -0.49 15.30
N PRO A 155 18.87 -0.30 16.60
CA PRO A 155 18.32 0.94 17.13
C PRO A 155 19.25 2.15 16.94
N ASP A 156 20.56 1.94 16.86
CA ASP A 156 21.55 3.01 16.69
C ASP A 156 21.83 3.28 15.20
N TYR A 157 21.58 2.31 14.30
CA TYR A 157 21.82 2.42 12.87
C TYR A 157 20.70 1.81 12.03
N GLY A 158 19.48 2.33 12.19
CA GLY A 158 18.25 1.71 11.68
C GLY A 158 17.82 2.15 10.27
N SER A 159 18.58 2.99 9.56
CA SER A 159 18.17 3.48 8.25
C SER A 159 18.65 2.56 7.13
N LEU A 160 17.70 1.87 6.46
CA LEU A 160 17.99 1.07 5.27
C LEU A 160 18.02 1.96 4.01
N ASN A 161 18.88 1.58 3.05
CA ASN A 161 18.74 2.08 1.69
C ASN A 161 17.39 1.64 1.12
N LEU A 162 16.78 2.49 0.26
CA LEU A 162 15.46 2.26 -0.32
C LEU A 162 15.35 0.89 -1.02
N SER A 163 16.30 0.56 -1.90
CA SER A 163 16.29 -0.72 -2.62
C SER A 163 16.54 -1.93 -1.72
N GLN A 164 17.28 -1.76 -0.62
CA GLN A 164 17.47 -2.81 0.39
C GLN A 164 16.18 -3.07 1.15
N ALA A 165 15.43 -2.03 1.52
CA ALA A 165 14.12 -2.19 2.15
C ALA A 165 13.13 -2.94 1.21
N VAL A 166 13.13 -2.59 -0.08
CA VAL A 166 12.35 -3.32 -1.10
C VAL A 166 12.82 -4.77 -1.22
N GLN A 167 14.13 -5.04 -1.20
CA GLN A 167 14.68 -6.41 -1.29
C GLN A 167 14.19 -7.28 -0.12
N LEU A 168 14.17 -6.75 1.10
CA LEU A 168 13.70 -7.50 2.27
C LEU A 168 12.20 -7.83 2.15
N MET A 169 11.38 -6.86 1.77
CA MET A 169 9.95 -7.08 1.58
C MET A 169 9.67 -8.07 0.43
N ALA A 170 10.35 -7.91 -0.69
CA ALA A 170 10.24 -8.80 -1.84
C ALA A 170 10.68 -10.26 -1.50
N TYR A 171 11.70 -10.41 -0.67
CA TYR A 171 12.12 -11.71 -0.18
C TYR A 171 11.05 -12.37 0.70
N GLU A 172 10.48 -11.66 1.67
CA GLU A 172 9.42 -12.21 2.54
C GLU A 172 8.16 -12.56 1.74
N LEU A 173 7.79 -11.74 0.75
CA LEU A 173 6.68 -12.05 -0.17
C LEU A 173 6.95 -13.36 -0.94
N ARG A 174 8.14 -13.52 -1.53
CA ARG A 174 8.51 -14.76 -2.23
C ARG A 174 8.52 -15.95 -1.27
N MET A 175 9.10 -15.82 -0.09
CA MET A 175 9.14 -16.90 0.91
C MET A 175 7.76 -17.29 1.41
N ALA A 176 6.85 -16.35 1.57
CA ALA A 176 5.47 -16.62 1.96
C ALA A 176 4.71 -17.42 0.87
N VAL A 177 5.03 -17.19 -0.41
CA VAL A 177 4.47 -18.00 -1.51
C VAL A 177 5.12 -19.39 -1.59
N VAL A 178 6.45 -19.46 -1.59
CA VAL A 178 7.22 -20.71 -1.77
C VAL A 178 7.11 -21.61 -0.53
N GLY A 179 7.09 -21.01 0.65
CA GLY A 179 7.07 -21.74 1.93
C GLY A 179 5.76 -22.45 2.25
N GLY A 180 4.77 -22.42 1.35
CA GLY A 180 3.55 -23.22 1.49
C GLY A 180 2.68 -22.87 2.71
N GLY A 181 2.83 -21.70 3.31
CA GLY A 181 1.93 -21.21 4.33
C GLY A 181 0.54 -21.15 3.72
N GLY A 182 -0.29 -22.16 3.99
CA GLY A 182 -1.64 -22.23 3.48
C GLY A 182 -2.40 -20.99 3.92
N ALA A 183 -2.81 -20.16 2.98
CA ALA A 183 -3.83 -19.19 3.24
C ALA A 183 -5.05 -19.95 3.75
N VAL A 184 -5.44 -19.73 4.99
CA VAL A 184 -6.78 -20.06 5.44
C VAL A 184 -7.66 -19.05 4.71
N VAL A 185 -8.14 -19.44 3.54
CA VAL A 185 -9.18 -18.69 2.84
C VAL A 185 -10.42 -18.89 3.69
N ALA A 186 -10.69 -17.98 4.59
CA ALA A 186 -12.03 -17.85 5.12
C ALA A 186 -12.90 -17.40 3.95
N PRO A 187 -13.94 -18.14 3.56
CA PRO A 187 -14.92 -17.66 2.60
C PRO A 187 -15.58 -16.44 3.25
N SER A 188 -15.20 -15.27 2.79
CA SER A 188 -15.78 -14.02 3.23
C SER A 188 -16.52 -13.43 2.04
N ASP A 189 -17.83 -13.30 2.16
CA ASP A 189 -18.65 -12.50 1.24
C ASP A 189 -18.29 -10.99 1.34
N TRP A 190 -17.34 -10.68 2.20
CA TRP A 190 -16.88 -9.33 2.47
C TRP A 190 -15.67 -8.99 1.60
N VAL A 191 -15.89 -8.12 0.64
CA VAL A 191 -14.85 -7.59 -0.26
C VAL A 191 -14.73 -6.09 0.02
N PRO A 192 -13.62 -5.63 0.63
CA PRO A 192 -13.43 -4.21 0.90
C PRO A 192 -13.41 -3.40 -0.40
N VAL A 193 -13.90 -2.17 -0.34
CA VAL A 193 -13.76 -1.23 -1.45
C VAL A 193 -12.30 -0.85 -1.67
N ASP A 194 -11.95 -0.50 -2.90
CA ASP A 194 -10.61 -0.05 -3.24
C ASP A 194 -10.27 1.35 -2.70
N ALA A 195 -9.00 1.74 -2.82
CA ALA A 195 -8.50 3.01 -2.31
C ALA A 195 -9.14 4.23 -3.02
N GLY A 196 -9.49 4.10 -4.32
CA GLY A 196 -10.16 5.16 -5.08
C GLY A 196 -11.59 5.39 -4.58
N GLN A 197 -12.33 4.31 -4.32
CA GLN A 197 -13.68 4.37 -3.75
C GLN A 197 -13.66 4.95 -2.32
N MET A 198 -12.67 4.57 -1.52
CA MET A 198 -12.47 5.16 -0.19
C MET A 198 -12.17 6.65 -0.27
N GLU A 199 -11.35 7.10 -1.22
CA GLU A 199 -11.07 8.52 -1.39
C GLU A 199 -12.34 9.31 -1.77
N MET A 200 -13.16 8.81 -2.68
CA MET A 200 -14.46 9.42 -3.00
C MET A 200 -15.40 9.52 -1.78
N PHE A 201 -15.37 8.52 -0.90
CA PHE A 201 -16.11 8.55 0.36
C PHE A 201 -15.57 9.64 1.30
N PHE A 202 -14.24 9.76 1.44
CA PHE A 202 -13.63 10.77 2.31
C PHE A 202 -13.90 12.21 1.83
N VAL A 203 -13.89 12.44 0.52
CA VAL A 203 -14.28 13.75 -0.06
C VAL A 203 -15.72 14.07 0.31
N HIS A 204 -16.66 13.14 0.09
CA HIS A 204 -18.07 13.35 0.45
C HIS A 204 -18.28 13.55 1.96
N LEU A 205 -17.53 12.81 2.79
CA LEU A 205 -17.56 12.99 4.25
C LEU A 205 -17.10 14.39 4.66
N GLU A 206 -15.99 14.88 4.11
CA GLU A 206 -15.45 16.21 4.41
C GLU A 206 -16.43 17.31 4.01
N GLU A 207 -16.96 17.26 2.80
CA GLU A 207 -18.00 18.18 2.32
C GLU A 207 -19.22 18.18 3.25
N THR A 208 -19.70 16.99 3.61
CA THR A 208 -20.84 16.87 4.52
C THR A 208 -20.57 17.49 5.89
N LEU A 209 -19.39 17.25 6.46
CA LEU A 209 -19.02 17.79 7.77
C LEU A 209 -18.91 19.32 7.77
N LEU A 210 -18.53 19.91 6.63
CA LEU A 210 -18.56 21.37 6.43
C LEU A 210 -19.99 21.86 6.30
N ASP A 211 -20.83 21.26 5.45
CA ASP A 211 -22.20 21.65 5.17
C ASP A 211 -23.10 21.64 6.41
N ILE A 212 -22.93 20.64 7.27
CA ILE A 212 -23.69 20.53 8.53
C ILE A 212 -23.09 21.37 9.67
N GLY A 213 -21.99 22.09 9.43
CA GLY A 213 -21.33 22.94 10.43
C GLY A 213 -20.59 22.18 11.54
N PHE A 214 -20.34 20.86 11.37
CA PHE A 214 -19.60 20.07 12.35
C PHE A 214 -18.10 20.34 12.28
N MET A 215 -17.56 20.59 11.10
CA MET A 215 -16.16 20.95 10.87
C MET A 215 -16.03 22.44 10.58
N ASN A 216 -15.16 23.12 11.34
CA ASN A 216 -14.82 24.50 11.06
C ASN A 216 -13.65 24.56 10.07
N PRO A 217 -13.81 25.17 8.86
CA PRO A 217 -12.75 25.26 7.86
C PRO A 217 -11.51 26.01 8.37
N ASP A 218 -11.66 27.00 9.25
CA ASP A 218 -10.55 27.77 9.82
C ASP A 218 -9.75 26.98 10.87
N GLN A 219 -10.33 25.92 11.43
CA GLN A 219 -9.73 25.09 12.45
C GLN A 219 -10.07 23.61 12.24
N PRO A 220 -9.63 22.99 11.14
CA PRO A 220 -10.03 21.61 10.81
C PRO A 220 -9.47 20.58 11.80
N LYS A 221 -8.49 21.00 12.63
CA LYS A 221 -7.79 20.13 13.60
C LYS A 221 -7.29 18.86 12.90
N ARG A 222 -7.38 17.70 13.59
CA ARG A 222 -7.00 16.39 13.03
C ARG A 222 -8.23 15.53 12.73
N LEU A 223 -9.38 16.15 12.44
CA LEU A 223 -10.64 15.41 12.29
C LEU A 223 -10.56 14.43 11.11
N MET A 224 -10.28 14.93 9.90
CA MET A 224 -10.21 14.06 8.71
C MET A 224 -9.14 12.98 8.83
N ALA A 225 -7.97 13.28 9.39
CA ALA A 225 -6.95 12.26 9.66
C ALA A 225 -7.45 11.14 10.60
N ARG A 226 -8.27 11.49 11.60
CA ARG A 226 -8.90 10.51 12.50
C ARG A 226 -9.99 9.70 11.82
N MET A 227 -10.80 10.33 10.95
CA MET A 227 -11.83 9.66 10.16
C MET A 227 -11.19 8.68 9.16
N ARG A 228 -10.16 9.11 8.42
CA ARG A 228 -9.40 8.23 7.53
C ARG A 228 -8.86 7.01 8.27
N ARG A 229 -8.23 7.20 9.41
CA ARG A 229 -7.74 6.10 10.23
C ARG A 229 -8.85 5.15 10.69
N LEU A 230 -10.02 5.69 11.09
CA LEU A 230 -11.15 4.88 11.53
C LEU A 230 -11.65 3.98 10.41
N PHE A 231 -11.95 4.56 9.25
CA PHE A 231 -12.52 3.82 8.12
C PHE A 231 -11.50 2.93 7.42
N ASN A 232 -10.23 3.34 7.30
CA ASN A 232 -9.16 2.48 6.76
C ASN A 232 -8.96 1.22 7.61
N ARG A 233 -9.10 1.34 8.94
CA ARG A 233 -9.04 0.18 9.84
C ARG A 233 -10.30 -0.69 9.75
N ALA A 234 -11.47 -0.09 9.55
CA ALA A 234 -12.73 -0.82 9.43
C ALA A 234 -12.82 -1.60 8.11
N ARG A 235 -12.17 -1.07 7.03
CA ARG A 235 -12.16 -1.68 5.70
C ARG A 235 -13.56 -2.01 5.18
N PRO A 236 -14.43 -1.01 5.05
CA PRO A 236 -15.83 -1.24 4.68
C PRO A 236 -15.95 -1.85 3.28
N ASP A 237 -16.98 -2.68 3.10
CA ASP A 237 -17.38 -3.19 1.80
C ASP A 237 -18.22 -2.18 1.00
N GLN A 238 -18.59 -2.56 -0.25
CA GLN A 238 -19.36 -1.68 -1.13
C GLN A 238 -20.75 -1.35 -0.55
N ASN A 239 -21.40 -2.28 0.13
CA ASN A 239 -22.72 -2.04 0.73
C ASN A 239 -22.60 -1.09 1.92
N GLU A 240 -21.60 -1.27 2.76
CA GLU A 240 -21.33 -0.40 3.91
C GLU A 240 -20.99 1.03 3.46
N ILE A 241 -20.16 1.21 2.42
CA ILE A 241 -19.87 2.53 1.84
C ILE A 241 -21.14 3.16 1.27
N ASN A 242 -22.00 2.41 0.58
CA ASN A 242 -23.26 2.93 0.05
C ASN A 242 -24.19 3.39 1.16
N ILE A 243 -24.30 2.65 2.26
CA ILE A 243 -25.07 3.03 3.45
C ILE A 243 -24.52 4.32 4.05
N LEU A 244 -23.20 4.38 4.27
CA LEU A 244 -22.54 5.56 4.82
C LEU A 244 -22.76 6.79 3.94
N ARG A 245 -22.59 6.69 2.63
CA ARG A 245 -22.86 7.80 1.69
C ARG A 245 -24.33 8.22 1.70
N GLY A 246 -25.25 7.27 1.86
CA GLY A 246 -26.69 7.58 2.03
C GLY A 246 -26.96 8.39 3.29
N ILE A 247 -26.31 8.06 4.41
CA ILE A 247 -26.41 8.83 5.67
C ILE A 247 -25.87 10.25 5.48
N LEU A 248 -24.71 10.40 4.80
CA LEU A 248 -24.11 11.71 4.52
C LEU A 248 -25.07 12.58 3.67
N ALA A 249 -25.60 12.04 2.58
CA ALA A 249 -26.55 12.76 1.72
C ALA A 249 -27.82 13.17 2.47
N ALA A 250 -28.36 12.31 3.33
CA ALA A 250 -29.53 12.64 4.16
C ALA A 250 -29.21 13.75 5.17
N SER A 251 -27.99 13.76 5.71
CA SER A 251 -27.52 14.80 6.64
C SER A 251 -27.41 16.15 5.94
N GLN A 252 -26.83 16.22 4.75
CA GLN A 252 -26.74 17.44 3.93
C GLN A 252 -28.13 17.99 3.56
N TYR A 253 -29.04 17.09 3.13
CA TYR A 253 -30.42 17.51 2.82
C TYR A 253 -31.14 18.10 4.04
N SER A 254 -30.92 17.53 5.22
CA SER A 254 -31.53 18.02 6.46
C SER A 254 -30.94 19.36 6.92
N ALA A 255 -29.66 19.62 6.67
CA ALA A 255 -29.00 20.90 6.95
C ALA A 255 -29.52 21.99 6.03
N GLY A 256 -29.58 21.77 4.72
CA GLY A 256 -30.09 22.75 3.76
C GLY A 256 -31.57 23.16 3.94
N LYS A 257 -32.36 22.32 4.64
CA LYS A 257 -33.74 22.69 5.03
C LYS A 257 -33.85 23.62 6.25
N ARG A 258 -32.80 23.74 7.05
CA ARG A 258 -32.79 24.61 8.23
C ARG A 258 -32.45 26.05 7.88
N ASP A 259 -31.79 26.25 6.73
CA ASP A 259 -31.33 27.54 6.25
C ASP A 259 -32.34 28.19 5.25
N SER A 260 -33.44 27.50 4.91
CA SER A 260 -34.55 27.96 4.07
C SER A 260 -35.81 28.17 4.90
#